data_debde9051f894ee0c0ed44839f56a462
#
_entry.id   debde9051f894ee0c0ed44839f56a462
#
_cell.length_a   1.000
_cell.length_b   1.000
_cell.length_c   1.000
_cell.angle_alpha   90.00
_cell.angle_beta   90.00
_cell.angle_gamma   90.00
#
_symmetry.space_group_name_H-M   'P 1'
#
loop_
_entity.id
_entity.type
_entity.pdbx_description
1 polymer ?
#
loop_
_entity_poly.entity_id
_entity_poly.type
_entity_poly.pdbx_seq_one_letter_code
_entity_poly.pdbx_strand_id
1 'polypeptide(L)'
;VVFVYLVLAAQYESFIIPLAVIFSLPVGIFGSFVLLKFMGLSNDIYAQIGIIMLMGLLGKNAVLIVEFAVQKHLQGLSVLEAAIEGSKARFRPILMTSFAFIAGLIPLVRATGPGAIGNRTIGASALGGMLIGTIFGVIIVPGLYYIFGKIAEGRKLIKDEDENPLSEDLVEHWDEASTIKEFIKKIRTKDEKSDEEL
;
A
#
# COMPACT_ATOMS: atom_id res chain seq x y z
N VAL A 1 -12.08 10.02 -2.53
CA VAL A 1 -11.00 9.54 -3.41
C VAL A 1 -9.78 10.44 -3.31
N VAL A 2 -9.90 11.76 -3.51
CA VAL A 2 -8.76 12.71 -3.48
C VAL A 2 -8.01 12.66 -2.14
N PHE A 3 -8.72 12.69 -1.02
CA PHE A 3 -8.11 12.60 0.30
C PHE A 3 -7.34 11.27 0.50
N VAL A 4 -7.94 10.16 0.10
CA VAL A 4 -7.28 8.83 0.16
C VAL A 4 -6.04 8.80 -0.72
N TYR A 5 -6.10 9.38 -1.92
CA TYR A 5 -4.96 9.51 -2.81
C TYR A 5 -3.81 10.29 -2.17
N LEU A 6 -4.09 11.43 -1.56
CA LEU A 6 -3.07 12.25 -0.89
C LEU A 6 -2.42 11.52 0.28
N VAL A 7 -3.22 10.81 1.10
CA VAL A 7 -2.69 10.00 2.21
C VAL A 7 -1.78 8.88 1.69
N LEU A 8 -2.21 8.17 0.64
CA LEU A 8 -1.39 7.12 0.03
C LEU A 8 -0.12 7.68 -0.63
N ALA A 9 -0.21 8.85 -1.28
CA ALA A 9 0.95 9.51 -1.86
C ALA A 9 1.98 9.90 -0.80
N ALA A 10 1.52 10.38 0.35
CA ALA A 10 2.39 10.67 1.48
C ALA A 10 3.01 9.40 2.09
N GLN A 11 2.25 8.30 2.16
CA GLN A 11 2.72 7.02 2.71
C GLN A 11 3.76 6.33 1.83
N TYR A 12 3.62 6.41 0.51
CA TYR A 12 4.54 5.75 -0.44
C TYR A 12 5.63 6.68 -0.97
N GLU A 13 5.66 7.94 -0.52
CA GLU A 13 6.60 8.96 -1.02
C GLU A 13 6.63 9.03 -2.56
N SER A 14 5.51 8.70 -3.20
CA SER A 14 5.36 8.63 -4.64
C SER A 14 3.96 9.04 -5.06
N PHE A 15 3.86 9.90 -6.07
CA PHE A 15 2.57 10.28 -6.66
C PHE A 15 2.04 9.27 -7.67
N ILE A 16 2.88 8.35 -8.14
CA ILE A 16 2.53 7.42 -9.23
C ILE A 16 1.99 6.10 -8.67
N ILE A 17 2.61 5.55 -7.62
CA ILE A 17 2.24 4.25 -7.03
C ILE A 17 0.76 4.21 -6.56
N PRO A 18 0.20 5.24 -5.89
CA PRO A 18 -1.19 5.24 -5.46
C PRO A 18 -2.21 5.13 -6.61
N LEU A 19 -1.83 5.51 -7.82
CA LEU A 19 -2.68 5.36 -9.00
C LEU A 19 -3.03 3.91 -9.28
N ALA A 20 -2.13 2.96 -9.01
CA ALA A 20 -2.40 1.53 -9.15
C ALA A 20 -3.60 1.09 -8.30
N VAL A 21 -3.72 1.61 -7.08
CA VAL A 21 -4.85 1.32 -6.19
C VAL A 21 -6.14 1.92 -6.75
N ILE A 22 -6.12 3.19 -7.16
CA ILE A 22 -7.31 3.89 -7.64
C ILE A 22 -7.84 3.26 -8.93
N PHE A 23 -6.97 2.92 -9.87
CA PHE A 23 -7.37 2.29 -11.14
C PHE A 23 -7.88 0.85 -10.97
N SER A 24 -7.69 0.21 -9.82
CA SER A 24 -8.28 -1.08 -9.53
C SER A 24 -9.76 -1.01 -9.10
N LEU A 25 -10.21 0.13 -8.56
CA LEU A 25 -11.58 0.29 -8.03
C LEU A 25 -12.69 0.19 -9.09
N PRO A 26 -12.57 0.72 -10.31
CA PRO A 26 -13.59 0.63 -11.35
C PRO A 26 -14.01 -0.80 -11.67
N VAL A 27 -13.12 -1.78 -11.52
CA VAL A 27 -13.40 -3.20 -11.76
C VAL A 27 -14.46 -3.72 -10.78
N GLY A 28 -14.36 -3.32 -9.51
CA GLY A 28 -15.37 -3.68 -8.52
C GLY A 28 -16.71 -2.99 -8.77
N ILE A 29 -16.71 -1.74 -9.19
CA ILE A 29 -17.92 -1.01 -9.56
C ILE A 29 -18.62 -1.69 -10.74
N PHE A 30 -17.86 -2.08 -11.75
CA PHE A 30 -18.37 -2.85 -12.86
C PHE A 30 -19.04 -4.17 -12.40
N GLY A 31 -18.38 -4.88 -11.48
CA GLY A 31 -18.93 -6.10 -10.88
C GLY A 31 -20.28 -5.88 -10.17
N SER A 32 -20.41 -4.76 -9.45
CA SER A 32 -21.66 -4.37 -8.80
C SER A 32 -22.79 -4.19 -9.81
N PHE A 33 -22.54 -3.45 -10.88
CA PHE A 33 -23.56 -3.23 -11.92
C PHE A 33 -23.95 -4.51 -12.66
N VAL A 34 -22.99 -5.40 -12.91
CA VAL A 34 -23.26 -6.68 -13.56
C VAL A 34 -24.25 -7.51 -12.73
N LEU A 35 -24.03 -7.64 -11.43
CA LEU A 35 -24.91 -8.44 -10.58
C LEU A 35 -26.26 -7.78 -10.34
N LEU A 36 -26.31 -6.45 -10.17
CA LEU A 36 -27.57 -5.69 -10.09
C LEU A 36 -28.43 -5.94 -11.33
N LYS A 37 -27.83 -5.84 -12.52
CA LYS A 37 -28.54 -6.09 -13.79
C LYS A 37 -29.02 -7.54 -13.91
N PHE A 38 -28.18 -8.49 -13.50
CA PHE A 38 -28.52 -9.92 -13.53
C PHE A 38 -29.71 -10.26 -12.61
N MET A 39 -29.80 -9.58 -11.46
CA MET A 39 -30.91 -9.76 -10.51
C MET A 39 -32.12 -8.88 -10.82
N GLY A 40 -32.11 -8.08 -11.88
CA GLY A 40 -33.19 -7.18 -12.25
C GLY A 40 -33.44 -6.04 -11.26
N LEU A 41 -32.41 -5.66 -10.50
CA LEU A 41 -32.46 -4.59 -9.51
C LEU A 41 -32.01 -3.25 -10.14
N SER A 42 -32.70 -2.17 -9.77
CA SER A 42 -32.35 -0.82 -10.24
C SER A 42 -31.15 -0.25 -9.49
N ASN A 43 -30.45 0.69 -10.14
CA ASN A 43 -29.42 1.46 -9.48
C ASN A 43 -30.07 2.61 -8.69
N ASP A 44 -30.42 2.34 -7.47
CA ASP A 44 -31.03 3.25 -6.51
C ASP A 44 -30.01 3.70 -5.43
N ILE A 45 -30.48 4.44 -4.44
CA ILE A 45 -29.67 4.89 -3.32
C ILE A 45 -29.05 3.69 -2.57
N TYR A 46 -29.77 2.58 -2.45
CA TYR A 46 -29.29 1.38 -1.78
C TYR A 46 -28.14 0.74 -2.54
N ALA A 47 -28.21 0.70 -3.87
CA ALA A 47 -27.08 0.22 -4.71
C ALA A 47 -25.84 1.07 -4.52
N GLN A 48 -26.01 2.39 -4.46
CA GLN A 48 -24.87 3.33 -4.26
C GLN A 48 -24.24 3.16 -2.88
N ILE A 49 -25.03 2.95 -1.81
CA ILE A 49 -24.49 2.63 -0.48
C ILE A 49 -23.66 1.36 -0.53
N GLY A 50 -24.14 0.30 -1.19
CA GLY A 50 -23.40 -0.95 -1.37
C GLY A 50 -22.10 -0.76 -2.14
N ILE A 51 -22.09 0.07 -3.19
CA ILE A 51 -20.88 0.40 -3.95
C ILE A 51 -19.88 1.20 -3.11
N ILE A 52 -20.31 2.16 -2.29
CA ILE A 52 -19.43 2.94 -1.41
C ILE A 52 -18.76 2.02 -0.39
N MET A 53 -19.53 1.13 0.24
CA MET A 53 -19.01 0.13 1.17
C MET A 53 -17.98 -0.79 0.51
N LEU A 54 -18.28 -1.24 -0.70
CA LEU A 54 -17.40 -2.07 -1.51
C LEU A 54 -16.09 -1.38 -1.85
N MET A 55 -16.13 -0.09 -2.24
CA MET A 55 -14.93 0.68 -2.54
C MET A 55 -13.94 0.73 -1.37
N GLY A 56 -14.44 0.88 -0.14
CA GLY A 56 -13.60 0.84 1.06
C GLY A 56 -12.91 -0.52 1.25
N LEU A 57 -13.64 -1.61 0.99
CA LEU A 57 -13.13 -2.96 1.18
C LEU A 57 -12.14 -3.39 0.10
N LEU A 58 -12.46 -3.11 -1.17
CA LEU A 58 -11.56 -3.38 -2.30
C LEU A 58 -10.32 -2.49 -2.25
N GLY A 59 -10.47 -1.21 -1.91
CA GLY A 59 -9.36 -0.29 -1.72
C GLY A 59 -8.37 -0.80 -0.70
N LYS A 60 -8.85 -1.29 0.46
CA LYS A 60 -8.01 -1.91 1.48
C LYS A 60 -7.22 -3.11 0.93
N ASN A 61 -7.86 -3.99 0.16
CA ASN A 61 -7.18 -5.14 -0.43
C ASN A 61 -6.11 -4.74 -1.44
N ALA A 62 -6.40 -3.74 -2.28
CA ALA A 62 -5.45 -3.22 -3.27
C ALA A 62 -4.25 -2.53 -2.59
N VAL A 63 -4.49 -1.72 -1.56
CA VAL A 63 -3.43 -1.07 -0.75
C VAL A 63 -2.50 -2.11 -0.16
N LEU A 64 -3.03 -3.18 0.44
CA LEU A 64 -2.21 -4.23 1.06
C LEU A 64 -1.32 -4.96 0.05
N ILE A 65 -1.77 -5.19 -1.19
CA ILE A 65 -0.95 -5.80 -2.24
C ILE A 65 0.19 -4.86 -2.63
N VAL A 66 -0.13 -3.59 -2.88
CA VAL A 66 0.84 -2.57 -3.29
C VAL A 66 1.87 -2.32 -2.20
N GLU A 67 1.45 -2.21 -0.93
CA GLU A 67 2.34 -2.02 0.21
C GLU A 67 3.37 -3.15 0.34
N PHE A 68 2.92 -4.40 0.22
CA PHE A 68 3.84 -5.55 0.25
C PHE A 68 4.78 -5.57 -0.96
N ALA A 69 4.30 -5.16 -2.13
CA ALA A 69 5.15 -5.06 -3.32
C ALA A 69 6.22 -3.96 -3.13
N VAL A 70 5.85 -2.80 -2.58
CA VAL A 70 6.82 -1.73 -2.25
C VAL A 70 7.85 -2.21 -1.23
N GLN A 71 7.43 -2.87 -0.15
CA GLN A 71 8.36 -3.43 0.86
C GLN A 71 9.33 -4.42 0.25
N LYS A 72 8.88 -5.27 -0.68
CA LYS A 72 9.74 -6.23 -1.40
C LYS A 72 10.70 -5.54 -2.35
N HIS A 73 10.27 -4.48 -3.00
CA HIS A 73 11.13 -3.67 -3.86
C HIS A 73 12.24 -2.97 -3.07
N LEU A 74 11.94 -2.43 -1.89
CA LEU A 74 12.92 -1.84 -0.97
C LEU A 74 13.94 -2.86 -0.43
N GLN A 75 13.60 -4.15 -0.43
CA GLN A 75 14.52 -5.25 -0.10
C GLN A 75 15.47 -5.62 -1.25
N GLY A 76 15.43 -4.89 -2.37
CA GLY A 76 16.33 -5.07 -3.51
C GLY A 76 15.79 -5.99 -4.63
N LEU A 77 14.50 -6.39 -4.58
CA LEU A 77 13.91 -7.14 -5.69
C LEU A 77 13.55 -6.20 -6.85
N SER A 78 13.60 -6.73 -8.08
CA SER A 78 13.10 -6.01 -9.25
C SER A 78 11.60 -5.70 -9.11
N VAL A 79 11.11 -4.62 -9.77
CA VAL A 79 9.67 -4.21 -9.71
C VAL A 79 8.75 -5.38 -10.07
N LEU A 80 9.13 -6.20 -11.04
CA LEU A 80 8.33 -7.36 -11.47
C LEU A 80 8.28 -8.45 -10.39
N GLU A 81 9.43 -8.81 -9.82
CA GLU A 81 9.52 -9.82 -8.76
C GLU A 81 8.81 -9.35 -7.50
N ALA A 82 8.97 -8.08 -7.13
CA ALA A 82 8.28 -7.45 -6.02
C ALA A 82 6.75 -7.48 -6.18
N ALA A 83 6.24 -7.21 -7.38
CA ALA A 83 4.82 -7.30 -7.70
C ALA A 83 4.27 -8.73 -7.52
N ILE A 84 5.00 -9.72 -8.03
CA ILE A 84 4.61 -11.14 -7.95
C ILE A 84 4.69 -11.66 -6.51
N GLU A 85 5.76 -11.38 -5.79
CA GLU A 85 5.92 -11.83 -4.41
C GLU A 85 4.95 -11.13 -3.46
N GLY A 86 4.73 -9.82 -3.63
CA GLY A 86 3.75 -9.06 -2.87
C GLY A 86 2.34 -9.62 -3.03
N SER A 87 1.94 -9.94 -4.26
CA SER A 87 0.63 -10.53 -4.53
C SER A 87 0.51 -11.96 -3.99
N LYS A 88 1.54 -12.82 -4.12
CA LYS A 88 1.56 -14.17 -3.56
C LYS A 88 1.42 -14.17 -2.04
N ALA A 89 2.12 -13.28 -1.35
CA ALA A 89 2.07 -13.18 0.11
C ALA A 89 0.68 -12.79 0.62
N ARG A 90 -0.05 -11.96 -0.13
CA ARG A 90 -1.36 -11.45 0.25
C ARG A 90 -2.55 -12.20 -0.36
N PHE A 91 -2.31 -13.10 -1.30
CA PHE A 91 -3.37 -13.86 -2.00
C PHE A 91 -4.31 -14.58 -1.04
N ARG A 92 -3.75 -15.41 -0.14
CA ARG A 92 -4.55 -16.20 0.80
C ARG A 92 -5.36 -15.34 1.78
N PRO A 93 -4.79 -14.35 2.50
CA PRO A 93 -5.57 -13.47 3.37
C PRO A 93 -6.69 -12.72 2.65
N ILE A 94 -6.45 -12.24 1.43
CA ILE A 94 -7.45 -11.51 0.64
C ILE A 94 -8.59 -12.44 0.26
N LEU A 95 -8.31 -13.66 -0.22
CA LEU A 95 -9.36 -14.63 -0.54
C LEU A 95 -10.18 -14.99 0.70
N MET A 96 -9.55 -15.22 1.85
CA MET A 96 -10.26 -15.54 3.10
C MET A 96 -11.23 -14.43 3.50
N THR A 97 -10.78 -13.17 3.48
CA THR A 97 -11.64 -12.03 3.83
C THR A 97 -12.74 -11.79 2.80
N SER A 98 -12.44 -11.96 1.52
CA SER A 98 -13.43 -11.81 0.45
C SER A 98 -14.52 -12.88 0.51
N PHE A 99 -14.16 -14.15 0.70
CA PHE A 99 -15.14 -15.23 0.85
C PHE A 99 -15.97 -15.08 2.11
N ALA A 100 -15.36 -14.69 3.24
CA ALA A 100 -16.11 -14.44 4.48
C ALA A 100 -17.13 -13.31 4.28
N PHE A 101 -16.74 -12.21 3.62
CA PHE A 101 -17.63 -11.11 3.32
C PHE A 101 -18.76 -11.51 2.36
N ILE A 102 -18.45 -12.22 1.28
CA ILE A 102 -19.44 -12.73 0.34
C ILE A 102 -20.45 -13.65 1.06
N ALA A 103 -19.97 -14.57 1.89
CA ALA A 103 -20.84 -15.45 2.68
C ALA A 103 -21.75 -14.66 3.63
N GLY A 104 -21.23 -13.61 4.25
CA GLY A 104 -22.02 -12.71 5.11
C GLY A 104 -23.10 -11.91 4.36
N LEU A 105 -22.93 -11.67 3.06
CA LEU A 105 -23.93 -10.96 2.23
C LEU A 105 -25.03 -11.87 1.67
N ILE A 106 -24.84 -13.18 1.67
CA ILE A 106 -25.86 -14.13 1.14
C ILE A 106 -27.22 -13.94 1.79
N PRO A 107 -27.37 -13.85 3.13
CA PRO A 107 -28.66 -13.63 3.75
C PRO A 107 -29.27 -12.27 3.37
N LEU A 108 -28.46 -11.25 3.13
CA LEU A 108 -28.94 -9.94 2.71
C LEU A 108 -29.53 -9.97 1.30
N VAL A 109 -28.88 -10.69 0.39
CA VAL A 109 -29.36 -10.89 -0.99
C VAL A 109 -30.65 -11.72 -1.03
N ARG A 110 -30.86 -12.60 -0.06
CA ARG A 110 -32.06 -13.44 0.06
C ARG A 110 -33.14 -12.85 0.98
N ALA A 111 -33.01 -11.62 1.41
CA ALA A 111 -33.95 -10.99 2.31
C ALA A 111 -35.38 -11.02 1.76
N THR A 112 -36.36 -11.24 2.66
CA THR A 112 -37.79 -11.26 2.36
C THR A 112 -38.52 -10.36 3.35
N GLY A 113 -39.73 -9.92 2.98
CA GLY A 113 -40.56 -9.05 3.83
C GLY A 113 -40.41 -7.54 3.57
N PRO A 114 -40.93 -6.69 4.47
CA PRO A 114 -40.84 -5.26 4.33
C PRO A 114 -39.36 -4.78 4.25
N GLY A 115 -39.03 -3.94 3.26
CA GLY A 115 -37.66 -3.47 3.02
C GLY A 115 -36.72 -4.45 2.33
N ALA A 116 -37.21 -5.62 1.91
CA ALA A 116 -36.39 -6.65 1.26
C ALA A 116 -35.70 -6.12 -0.01
N ILE A 117 -36.33 -5.24 -0.77
CA ILE A 117 -35.76 -4.68 -2.01
C ILE A 117 -34.47 -3.92 -1.69
N GLY A 118 -34.49 -3.02 -0.70
CA GLY A 118 -33.31 -2.25 -0.29
C GLY A 118 -32.18 -3.17 0.18
N ASN A 119 -32.48 -4.15 1.04
CA ASN A 119 -31.49 -5.10 1.52
C ASN A 119 -30.88 -5.95 0.39
N ARG A 120 -31.71 -6.43 -0.55
CA ARG A 120 -31.25 -7.17 -1.73
C ARG A 120 -30.37 -6.30 -2.62
N THR A 121 -30.72 -5.03 -2.80
CA THR A 121 -29.96 -4.11 -3.65
C THR A 121 -28.60 -3.81 -3.04
N ILE A 122 -28.51 -3.53 -1.72
CA ILE A 122 -27.22 -3.36 -1.02
C ILE A 122 -26.39 -4.64 -1.13
N GLY A 123 -27.02 -5.78 -0.80
CA GLY A 123 -26.35 -7.08 -0.82
C GLY A 123 -25.84 -7.46 -2.21
N ALA A 124 -26.65 -7.28 -3.25
CA ALA A 124 -26.29 -7.61 -4.62
C ALA A 124 -25.18 -6.71 -5.15
N SER A 125 -25.25 -5.40 -4.94
CA SER A 125 -24.20 -4.47 -5.39
C SER A 125 -22.85 -4.79 -4.73
N ALA A 126 -22.83 -4.98 -3.42
CA ALA A 126 -21.61 -5.30 -2.68
C ALA A 126 -21.07 -6.70 -3.02
N LEU A 127 -21.93 -7.71 -3.12
CA LEU A 127 -21.56 -9.08 -3.46
C LEU A 127 -20.99 -9.18 -4.88
N GLY A 128 -21.66 -8.60 -5.86
CA GLY A 128 -21.21 -8.62 -7.25
C GLY A 128 -19.86 -7.91 -7.44
N GLY A 129 -19.72 -6.76 -6.82
CA GLY A 129 -18.48 -6.02 -6.85
C GLY A 129 -17.35 -6.75 -6.15
N MET A 130 -17.61 -7.40 -5.01
CA MET A 130 -16.59 -8.17 -4.29
C MET A 130 -16.16 -9.41 -5.04
N LEU A 131 -17.07 -10.16 -5.66
CA LEU A 131 -16.74 -11.32 -6.47
C LEU A 131 -15.83 -10.94 -7.64
N ILE A 132 -16.29 -10.02 -8.49
CA ILE A 132 -15.56 -9.62 -9.69
C ILE A 132 -14.29 -8.83 -9.29
N GLY A 133 -14.42 -7.92 -8.33
CA GLY A 133 -13.30 -7.13 -7.81
C GLY A 133 -12.19 -7.98 -7.19
N THR A 134 -12.49 -9.06 -6.50
CA THR A 134 -11.48 -9.96 -5.94
C THR A 134 -10.81 -10.79 -7.03
N ILE A 135 -11.58 -11.41 -7.92
CA ILE A 135 -11.02 -12.26 -8.99
C ILE A 135 -10.09 -11.46 -9.91
N PHE A 136 -10.60 -10.33 -10.40
CA PHE A 136 -9.81 -9.49 -11.31
C PHE A 136 -8.81 -8.61 -10.57
N GLY A 137 -9.10 -8.13 -9.35
CA GLY A 137 -8.23 -7.29 -8.56
C GLY A 137 -6.90 -7.96 -8.23
N VAL A 138 -6.92 -9.24 -7.87
CA VAL A 138 -5.69 -10.00 -7.58
C VAL A 138 -4.76 -10.10 -8.80
N ILE A 139 -5.30 -10.04 -10.01
CA ILE A 139 -4.53 -10.09 -11.26
C ILE A 139 -4.14 -8.68 -11.72
N ILE A 140 -5.09 -7.75 -11.65
CA ILE A 140 -4.94 -6.39 -12.19
C ILE A 140 -4.04 -5.53 -11.30
N VAL A 141 -4.16 -5.62 -9.96
CA VAL A 141 -3.39 -4.78 -9.04
C VAL A 141 -1.88 -4.98 -9.18
N PRO A 142 -1.33 -6.21 -9.22
CA PRO A 142 0.10 -6.40 -9.47
C PRO A 142 0.55 -5.93 -10.85
N GLY A 143 -0.30 -6.11 -11.87
CA GLY A 143 -0.05 -5.61 -13.22
C GLY A 143 0.02 -4.07 -13.26
N LEU A 144 -0.93 -3.40 -12.62
CA LEU A 144 -0.91 -1.94 -12.49
C LEU A 144 0.30 -1.46 -11.68
N TYR A 145 0.63 -2.14 -10.58
CA TYR A 145 1.82 -1.81 -9.80
C TYR A 145 3.10 -1.93 -10.65
N TYR A 146 3.22 -2.98 -11.47
CA TYR A 146 4.36 -3.13 -12.37
C TYR A 146 4.45 -1.98 -13.40
N ILE A 147 3.33 -1.62 -14.03
CA ILE A 147 3.29 -0.52 -15.02
C ILE A 147 3.66 0.81 -14.36
N PHE A 148 3.01 1.14 -13.27
CA PHE A 148 3.23 2.40 -12.57
C PHE A 148 4.58 2.45 -11.85
N GLY A 149 5.06 1.33 -11.29
CA GLY A 149 6.38 1.21 -10.69
C GLY A 149 7.49 1.45 -11.71
N LYS A 150 7.39 0.86 -12.90
CA LYS A 150 8.35 1.09 -13.99
C LYS A 150 8.35 2.56 -14.48
N ILE A 151 7.18 3.21 -14.48
CA ILE A 151 7.08 4.65 -14.79
C ILE A 151 7.71 5.49 -13.67
N ALA A 152 7.54 5.08 -12.42
CA ALA A 152 8.14 5.76 -11.27
C ALA A 152 9.67 5.65 -11.25
N GLU A 153 10.23 4.47 -11.56
CA GLU A 153 11.69 4.30 -11.72
C GLU A 153 12.26 5.14 -12.88
N GLY A 154 11.52 5.24 -13.99
CA GLY A 154 11.92 6.03 -15.14
C GLY A 154 11.84 7.55 -14.93
N ARG A 155 11.12 8.00 -13.93
CA ARG A 155 11.04 9.38 -13.45
C ARG A 155 11.41 9.40 -11.96
N LYS A 156 12.70 9.48 -11.65
CA LYS A 156 13.16 9.91 -10.32
C LYS A 156 12.71 11.36 -10.13
N LEU A 157 11.49 11.57 -9.66
CA LEU A 157 10.92 12.89 -9.37
C LEU A 157 11.44 13.47 -8.06
N ILE A 158 12.06 12.66 -7.24
CA ILE A 158 12.83 13.06 -6.07
C ILE A 158 14.23 12.50 -6.30
N LYS A 159 15.18 13.39 -6.55
CA LYS A 159 16.60 13.10 -6.53
C LYS A 159 16.89 12.56 -5.13
N ASP A 160 17.46 11.34 -5.05
CA ASP A 160 17.95 10.83 -3.78
C ASP A 160 18.79 11.92 -3.14
N GLU A 161 18.33 12.41 -2.02
CA GLU A 161 19.07 13.30 -1.15
C GLU A 161 20.25 12.46 -0.68
N ASP A 162 21.42 12.81 -1.21
CA ASP A 162 22.76 12.35 -0.87
C ASP A 162 22.91 10.87 -0.46
N GLU A 163 23.65 10.11 -1.28
CA GLU A 163 24.20 8.77 -0.97
C GLU A 163 25.13 8.77 0.27
N ASN A 164 25.21 9.84 1.02
CA ASN A 164 25.86 9.89 2.31
C ASN A 164 24.80 9.74 3.41
N PRO A 165 24.66 8.56 4.02
CA PRO A 165 23.86 8.45 5.23
C PRO A 165 24.50 9.36 6.30
N LEU A 166 23.64 10.09 7.03
CA LEU A 166 24.04 10.90 8.20
C LEU A 166 24.98 10.16 9.19
N SER A 167 25.04 8.82 9.06
CA SER A 167 25.99 7.98 9.78
C SER A 167 27.44 8.14 9.36
N GLU A 168 27.75 8.54 8.10
CA GLU A 168 29.14 8.76 7.67
C GLU A 168 29.66 10.09 8.21
N ASP A 169 28.86 11.15 8.19
CA ASP A 169 29.24 12.44 8.82
C ASP A 169 29.44 12.30 10.33
N LEU A 170 28.68 11.43 10.98
CA LEU A 170 28.86 11.13 12.40
C LEU A 170 30.13 10.31 12.65
N VAL A 171 30.50 9.37 11.78
CA VAL A 171 31.71 8.57 11.91
C VAL A 171 32.95 9.47 11.71
N GLU A 172 32.93 10.36 10.73
CA GLU A 172 34.04 11.33 10.50
C GLU A 172 34.22 12.27 11.69
N HIS A 173 33.12 12.72 12.30
CA HIS A 173 33.15 13.51 13.54
C HIS A 173 33.67 12.74 14.77
N TRP A 174 33.44 11.43 14.83
CA TRP A 174 33.97 10.56 15.89
C TRP A 174 35.50 10.35 15.74
N ASP A 175 35.98 10.27 14.51
CA ASP A 175 37.43 10.18 14.24
C ASP A 175 38.16 11.47 14.59
N GLU A 176 37.58 12.64 14.32
CA GLU A 176 38.12 13.93 14.79
C GLU A 176 38.13 13.99 16.32
N ALA A 177 37.09 13.54 17.01
CA ALA A 177 37.04 13.51 18.47
C ALA A 177 38.08 12.55 19.08
N SER A 178 38.39 11.44 18.39
CA SER A 178 39.46 10.50 18.80
C SER A 178 40.84 11.14 18.66
N THR A 179 41.05 11.89 17.59
CA THR A 179 42.29 12.65 17.33
C THR A 179 42.54 13.75 18.37
N ILE A 180 41.48 14.46 18.78
CA ILE A 180 41.53 15.47 19.85
C ILE A 180 41.89 14.82 21.20
N LYS A 181 41.32 13.66 21.51
CA LYS A 181 41.68 12.92 22.75
C LYS A 181 43.13 12.45 22.75
N GLU A 182 43.67 12.00 21.63
CA GLU A 182 45.07 11.65 21.49
C GLU A 182 45.99 12.88 21.65
N PHE A 183 45.57 14.01 21.09
CA PHE A 183 46.33 15.26 21.22
C PHE A 183 46.36 15.75 22.67
N ILE A 184 45.25 15.72 23.38
CA ILE A 184 45.15 16.06 24.82
C ILE A 184 46.04 15.12 25.67
N LYS A 185 46.00 13.80 25.36
CA LYS A 185 46.85 12.82 26.05
C LYS A 185 48.32 13.08 25.83
N LYS A 186 48.73 13.53 24.64
CA LYS A 186 50.12 13.84 24.30
C LYS A 186 50.64 15.13 24.98
N ILE A 187 49.77 16.12 25.19
CA ILE A 187 50.09 17.32 25.95
C ILE A 187 50.28 16.97 27.42
N ARG A 188 49.37 16.21 28.00
CA ARG A 188 49.43 15.83 29.42
C ARG A 188 50.67 15.01 29.79
N THR A 189 51.09 14.08 28.90
CA THR A 189 52.35 13.32 29.11
C THR A 189 53.61 14.15 28.94
N LYS A 190 53.51 15.33 28.26
CA LYS A 190 54.62 16.23 28.10
C LYS A 190 54.77 17.14 29.34
N ASP A 191 53.67 17.55 29.96
CA ASP A 191 53.67 18.31 31.20
C ASP A 191 54.16 17.45 32.39
N GLU A 192 53.76 16.19 32.51
CA GLU A 192 54.25 15.26 33.54
C GLU A 192 55.76 15.01 33.46
N LYS A 193 56.37 15.02 32.25
CA LYS A 193 57.82 14.89 32.10
C LYS A 193 58.60 16.15 32.40
N SER A 194 57.97 17.33 32.29
CA SER A 194 58.55 18.60 32.62
C SER A 194 58.62 18.86 34.13
N ASP A 195 57.70 18.22 34.89
CA ASP A 195 57.68 18.31 36.36
C ASP A 195 58.61 17.30 37.06
N GLU A 196 59.08 16.24 36.35
CA GLU A 196 60.08 15.28 36.85
C GLU A 196 61.53 15.74 36.64
N GLU A 197 61.79 16.79 35.85
CA GLU A 197 63.13 17.35 35.58
C GLU A 197 63.44 18.59 36.39
N LEU A 198 62.59 19.00 37.33
CA LEU A 198 62.77 20.13 38.26
C LEU A 198 62.99 19.64 39.70
#